data_9bf249458cb9833a12bd6ca6ac31c616
#
_entry.id   9bf249458cb9833a12bd6ca6ac31c616
#
_cell.length_a   1.000
_cell.length_b   1.000
_cell.length_c   1.000
_cell.angle_alpha   90.00
_cell.angle_beta   90.00
_cell.angle_gamma   90.00
#
_symmetry.space_group_name_H-M   'P 1'
#
loop_
_entity.id
_entity.type
_entity.pdbx_description
1 polymer ?
#
loop_
_entity_poly.entity_id
_entity_poly.type
_entity_poly.pdbx_seq_one_letter_code
_entity_poly.pdbx_strand_id
1 'polypeptide(L)'
;MFSHNRRKLLQASGAILAAGAMSSPLRAQTAAPRVVVIGGGFAGATVAKYVRLWNPKIQVTLIEPNPNHVSCILSNLVMTGALGMTDITLRYDNLRTKYGVNIVADRAVAIDPVGRKVSTQNGSQIAYDKLVLAPGIDFDAVPGLDSAV
;
A
#
# COMPACT_ATOMS: atom_id res chain seq x y z
N MET A 1 67.85 -34.08 11.25
CA MET A 1 67.70 -32.62 11.09
C MET A 1 66.55 -32.31 10.15
N PHE A 2 65.29 -32.75 10.47
CA PHE A 2 64.09 -32.50 9.66
C PHE A 2 62.83 -32.55 10.53
N SER A 3 62.74 -31.73 11.57
CA SER A 3 61.54 -31.75 12.40
C SER A 3 60.81 -30.39 12.57
N HIS A 4 61.37 -29.30 12.04
CA HIS A 4 60.82 -27.97 12.26
C HIS A 4 59.80 -27.53 11.20
N ASN A 5 59.80 -28.11 10.03
CA ASN A 5 58.90 -27.71 8.95
C ASN A 5 57.50 -28.33 9.00
N ARG A 6 57.34 -29.49 9.64
CA ARG A 6 56.03 -30.16 9.76
C ARG A 6 55.08 -29.47 10.72
N ARG A 7 55.60 -28.86 11.80
CA ARG A 7 54.74 -28.09 12.75
C ARG A 7 54.21 -26.78 12.17
N LYS A 8 54.97 -26.12 11.32
CA LYS A 8 54.53 -24.90 10.65
C LYS A 8 53.49 -25.16 9.56
N LEU A 9 53.53 -26.32 8.88
CA LEU A 9 52.54 -26.74 7.88
C LEU A 9 51.20 -27.08 8.53
N LEU A 10 51.21 -27.69 9.72
CA LEU A 10 49.98 -28.04 10.45
C LEU A 10 49.31 -26.81 11.12
N GLN A 11 50.08 -25.77 11.42
CA GLN A 11 49.52 -24.53 11.95
C GLN A 11 48.92 -23.63 10.85
N ALA A 12 49.42 -23.73 9.60
CA ALA A 12 48.85 -23.00 8.46
C ALA A 12 47.55 -23.63 7.95
N SER A 13 47.35 -24.92 8.11
CA SER A 13 46.13 -25.63 7.68
C SER A 13 44.93 -25.42 8.62
N GLY A 14 45.18 -25.09 9.90
CA GLY A 14 44.12 -24.85 10.88
C GLY A 14 43.43 -23.48 10.72
N ALA A 15 44.09 -22.50 10.13
CA ALA A 15 43.55 -21.16 9.98
C ALA A 15 42.59 -20.99 8.80
N ILE A 16 42.63 -21.87 7.80
CA ILE A 16 41.79 -21.81 6.59
C ILE A 16 40.42 -22.48 6.84
N LEU A 17 40.30 -23.38 7.78
CA LEU A 17 39.04 -24.06 8.11
C LEU A 17 38.12 -23.25 9.03
N ALA A 18 38.63 -22.21 9.70
CA ALA A 18 37.84 -21.36 10.59
C ALA A 18 37.18 -20.19 9.87
N ALA A 19 37.61 -19.81 8.66
CA ALA A 19 37.04 -18.71 7.88
C ALA A 19 35.82 -19.11 7.02
N GLY A 20 35.56 -20.44 6.87
CA GLY A 20 34.45 -20.96 6.07
C GLY A 20 33.12 -21.13 6.81
N ALA A 21 33.07 -20.93 8.12
CA ALA A 21 31.90 -21.27 8.94
C ALA A 21 31.03 -20.08 9.31
N MET A 22 31.30 -18.87 8.80
CA MET A 22 30.47 -17.67 9.05
C MET A 22 29.75 -17.18 7.80
N SER A 23 29.37 -18.06 6.88
CA SER A 23 28.29 -17.74 5.96
C SER A 23 26.97 -17.92 6.73
N SER A 24 26.60 -16.93 7.54
CA SER A 24 25.21 -16.79 7.96
C SER A 24 24.36 -16.86 6.68
N PRO A 25 23.37 -17.76 6.59
CA PRO A 25 22.48 -17.72 5.44
C PRO A 25 21.88 -16.30 5.43
N LEU A 26 22.21 -15.54 4.38
CA LEU A 26 21.48 -14.30 4.08
C LEU A 26 20.03 -14.76 3.93
N ARG A 27 19.28 -14.66 5.04
CA ARG A 27 17.84 -14.87 5.02
C ARG A 27 17.32 -13.78 4.09
N ALA A 28 16.99 -14.17 2.86
CA ALA A 28 16.39 -13.26 1.91
C ALA A 28 15.21 -12.62 2.64
N GLN A 29 15.36 -11.36 2.99
CA GLN A 29 14.33 -10.60 3.66
C GLN A 29 13.23 -10.46 2.62
N THR A 30 12.22 -11.33 2.69
CA THR A 30 11.08 -11.26 1.80
C THR A 30 10.50 -9.86 1.94
N ALA A 31 10.51 -9.11 0.84
CA ALA A 31 9.96 -7.77 0.81
C ALA A 31 8.51 -7.80 1.37
N ALA A 32 8.17 -6.79 2.15
CA ALA A 32 6.82 -6.71 2.73
C ALA A 32 5.77 -6.75 1.61
N PRO A 33 4.72 -7.60 1.74
CA PRO A 33 3.68 -7.69 0.72
C PRO A 33 3.01 -6.33 0.50
N ARG A 34 2.75 -5.99 -0.76
CA ARG A 34 2.17 -4.71 -1.17
C ARG A 34 0.74 -4.92 -1.66
N VAL A 35 -0.18 -4.22 -1.04
CA VAL A 35 -1.58 -4.17 -1.46
C VAL A 35 -1.88 -2.76 -1.97
N VAL A 36 -2.34 -2.65 -3.21
CA VAL A 36 -2.85 -1.41 -3.77
C VAL A 36 -4.36 -1.46 -3.79
N VAL A 37 -5.00 -0.40 -3.31
CA VAL A 37 -6.45 -0.21 -3.30
C VAL A 37 -6.78 0.99 -4.18
N ILE A 38 -7.64 0.82 -5.17
CA ILE A 38 -8.10 1.90 -6.04
C ILE A 38 -9.51 2.31 -5.57
N GLY A 39 -9.65 3.58 -5.18
CA GLY A 39 -10.88 4.18 -4.68
C GLY A 39 -10.96 4.21 -3.16
N GLY A 40 -11.22 5.40 -2.60
CA GLY A 40 -11.27 5.70 -1.17
C GLY A 40 -12.67 5.73 -0.56
N GLY A 41 -13.68 5.24 -1.28
CA GLY A 41 -15.03 5.11 -0.76
C GLY A 41 -15.16 4.08 0.37
N PHE A 42 -16.39 3.73 0.76
CA PHE A 42 -16.65 2.79 1.86
C PHE A 42 -15.87 1.48 1.74
N ALA A 43 -15.90 0.84 0.57
CA ALA A 43 -15.25 -0.44 0.34
C ALA A 43 -13.72 -0.31 0.44
N GLY A 44 -13.13 0.61 -0.32
CA GLY A 44 -11.68 0.74 -0.39
C GLY A 44 -11.06 1.22 0.91
N ALA A 45 -11.64 2.23 1.56
CA ALA A 45 -11.18 2.70 2.87
C ALA A 45 -11.27 1.62 3.94
N THR A 46 -12.36 0.83 3.94
CA THR A 46 -12.54 -0.30 4.84
C THR A 46 -11.47 -1.37 4.61
N VAL A 47 -11.26 -1.79 3.37
CA VAL A 47 -10.22 -2.78 3.04
C VAL A 47 -8.84 -2.27 3.46
N ALA A 48 -8.48 -1.04 3.11
CA ALA A 48 -7.20 -0.44 3.45
C ALA A 48 -6.96 -0.45 4.97
N LYS A 49 -7.98 -0.06 5.76
CA LYS A 49 -7.94 -0.09 7.22
C LYS A 49 -7.73 -1.50 7.77
N TYR A 50 -8.57 -2.45 7.37
CA TYR A 50 -8.56 -3.78 7.99
C TYR A 50 -7.37 -4.63 7.56
N VAL A 51 -6.87 -4.50 6.35
CA VAL A 51 -5.62 -5.16 5.93
C VAL A 51 -4.46 -4.72 6.83
N ARG A 52 -4.36 -3.42 7.12
CA ARG A 52 -3.34 -2.89 8.04
C ARG A 52 -3.57 -3.31 9.49
N LEU A 53 -4.81 -3.35 9.92
CA LEU A 53 -5.17 -3.73 11.28
C LEU A 53 -4.84 -5.20 11.56
N TRP A 54 -5.14 -6.10 10.61
CA TRP A 54 -4.88 -7.54 10.77
C TRP A 54 -3.41 -7.90 10.58
N ASN A 55 -2.72 -7.22 9.68
CA ASN A 55 -1.29 -7.46 9.49
C ASN A 55 -0.53 -6.16 9.17
N PRO A 56 0.07 -5.55 10.20
CA PRO A 56 0.83 -4.29 10.03
C PRO A 56 2.11 -4.43 9.20
N LYS A 57 2.53 -5.65 8.83
CA LYS A 57 3.67 -5.86 7.93
C LYS A 57 3.29 -5.64 6.46
N ILE A 58 2.00 -5.70 6.10
CA ILE A 58 1.55 -5.45 4.73
C ILE A 58 1.62 -3.95 4.45
N GLN A 59 2.26 -3.57 3.37
CA GLN A 59 2.22 -2.19 2.87
C GLN A 59 0.93 -1.98 2.09
N VAL A 60 0.11 -1.02 2.52
CA VAL A 60 -1.14 -0.68 1.84
C VAL A 60 -1.02 0.72 1.25
N THR A 61 -1.28 0.83 -0.05
CA THR A 61 -1.38 2.10 -0.77
C THR A 61 -2.81 2.27 -1.27
N LEU A 62 -3.45 3.36 -0.88
CA LEU A 62 -4.77 3.78 -1.35
C LEU A 62 -4.59 4.88 -2.39
N ILE A 63 -5.09 4.66 -3.60
CA ILE A 63 -5.12 5.65 -4.69
C ILE A 63 -6.52 6.26 -4.72
N GLU A 64 -6.62 7.55 -4.41
CA GLU A 64 -7.89 8.29 -4.37
C GLU A 64 -7.64 9.75 -4.74
N PRO A 65 -8.27 10.27 -5.81
CA PRO A 65 -8.06 11.64 -6.25
C PRO A 65 -8.68 12.68 -5.31
N ASN A 66 -9.76 12.33 -4.61
CA ASN A 66 -10.46 13.26 -3.75
C ASN A 66 -9.83 13.32 -2.35
N PRO A 67 -9.68 14.50 -1.76
CA PRO A 67 -9.09 14.63 -0.42
C PRO A 67 -9.97 14.09 0.70
N ASN A 68 -11.27 13.97 0.44
CA ASN A 68 -12.27 13.50 1.39
C ASN A 68 -13.30 12.61 0.67
N HIS A 69 -13.90 11.71 1.43
CA HIS A 69 -15.07 10.95 0.98
C HIS A 69 -16.34 11.61 1.53
N VAL A 70 -17.24 12.00 0.64
CA VAL A 70 -18.58 12.43 1.03
C VAL A 70 -19.50 11.21 1.02
N SER A 71 -20.05 10.88 2.20
CA SER A 71 -20.90 9.71 2.36
C SER A 71 -22.28 9.97 1.79
N CYS A 72 -22.77 9.08 0.93
CA CYS A 72 -24.18 9.11 0.52
C CYS A 72 -25.12 8.64 1.64
N ILE A 73 -24.61 7.91 2.63
CA ILE A 73 -25.39 7.50 3.79
C ILE A 73 -25.68 8.72 4.64
N LEU A 74 -26.93 8.88 5.06
CA LEU A 74 -27.46 10.01 5.80
C LEU A 74 -27.55 11.33 5.01
N SER A 75 -27.32 11.34 3.70
CA SER A 75 -27.46 12.53 2.87
C SER A 75 -28.89 13.12 2.90
N ASN A 76 -29.89 12.27 3.10
CA ASN A 76 -31.27 12.70 3.31
C ASN A 76 -31.44 13.61 4.55
N LEU A 77 -30.64 13.40 5.61
CA LEU A 77 -30.66 14.25 6.80
C LEU A 77 -29.99 15.61 6.54
N VAL A 78 -29.03 15.66 5.61
CA VAL A 78 -28.45 16.93 5.17
C VAL A 78 -29.50 17.75 4.39
N MET A 79 -30.28 17.10 3.52
CA MET A 79 -31.34 17.75 2.77
C MET A 79 -32.45 18.34 3.67
N THR A 80 -32.72 17.69 4.80
CA THR A 80 -33.71 18.17 5.78
C THR A 80 -33.11 19.17 6.77
N GLY A 81 -31.82 19.47 6.72
CA GLY A 81 -31.13 20.36 7.65
C GLY A 81 -30.85 19.75 9.02
N ALA A 82 -31.11 18.47 9.23
CA ALA A 82 -30.82 17.76 10.49
C ALA A 82 -29.31 17.48 10.67
N LEU A 83 -28.56 17.41 9.57
CA LEU A 83 -27.11 17.29 9.54
C LEU A 83 -26.51 18.34 8.60
N GLY A 84 -25.23 18.68 8.82
CA GLY A 84 -24.45 19.48 7.88
C GLY A 84 -23.61 18.60 6.94
N MET A 85 -23.12 19.16 5.85
CA MET A 85 -22.20 18.47 4.92
C MET A 85 -20.93 17.95 5.63
N THR A 86 -20.47 18.67 6.65
CA THR A 86 -19.29 18.26 7.46
C THR A 86 -19.50 16.96 8.19
N ASP A 87 -20.75 16.65 8.59
CA ASP A 87 -21.08 15.45 9.36
C ASP A 87 -20.99 14.17 8.50
N ILE A 88 -21.17 14.31 7.19
CA ILE A 88 -21.08 13.21 6.22
C ILE A 88 -19.77 13.22 5.42
N THR A 89 -18.86 14.16 5.68
CA THR A 89 -17.55 14.28 5.04
C THR A 89 -16.48 13.57 5.86
N LEU A 90 -15.92 12.51 5.31
CA LEU A 90 -14.93 11.66 5.97
C LEU A 90 -13.52 11.92 5.40
N ARG A 91 -12.59 12.23 6.28
CA ARG A 91 -11.18 12.49 5.93
C ARG A 91 -10.37 11.20 6.02
N TYR A 92 -9.29 11.13 5.22
CA TYR A 92 -8.37 9.99 5.22
C TYR A 92 -7.23 10.09 6.25
N ASP A 93 -7.18 11.14 7.06
CA ASP A 93 -6.10 11.38 8.01
C ASP A 93 -5.89 10.20 8.97
N ASN A 94 -6.97 9.61 9.48
CA ASN A 94 -6.90 8.45 10.36
C ASN A 94 -6.34 7.20 9.66
N LEU A 95 -6.62 7.01 8.38
CA LEU A 95 -6.03 5.90 7.61
C LEU A 95 -4.51 6.04 7.54
N ARG A 96 -4.03 7.26 7.34
CA ARG A 96 -2.61 7.57 7.27
C ARG A 96 -1.94 7.45 8.64
N THR A 97 -2.44 8.19 9.63
CA THR A 97 -1.75 8.36 10.92
C THR A 97 -1.91 7.17 11.86
N LYS A 98 -3.13 6.61 11.93
CA LYS A 98 -3.44 5.53 12.86
C LYS A 98 -3.16 4.14 12.30
N TYR A 99 -3.38 3.94 11.00
CA TYR A 99 -3.25 2.62 10.35
C TYR A 99 -2.04 2.53 9.42
N GLY A 100 -1.32 3.64 9.16
CA GLY A 100 -0.13 3.64 8.33
C GLY A 100 -0.42 3.30 6.86
N VAL A 101 -1.61 3.66 6.36
CA VAL A 101 -1.95 3.55 4.94
C VAL A 101 -1.25 4.66 4.17
N ASN A 102 -0.53 4.31 3.11
CA ASN A 102 0.00 5.30 2.18
C ASN A 102 -1.13 5.79 1.26
N ILE A 103 -1.40 7.09 1.26
CA ILE A 103 -2.46 7.69 0.44
C ILE A 103 -1.81 8.44 -0.71
N VAL A 104 -2.16 8.04 -1.92
CA VAL A 104 -1.78 8.69 -3.17
C VAL A 104 -2.97 9.48 -3.67
N ALA A 105 -2.88 10.81 -3.55
CA ALA A 105 -3.90 11.74 -4.01
C ALA A 105 -3.80 11.90 -5.54
N ASP A 106 -4.24 10.88 -6.27
CA ASP A 106 -4.15 10.82 -7.72
C ASP A 106 -5.20 9.86 -8.29
N ARG A 107 -5.42 9.91 -9.59
CA ARG A 107 -6.35 9.03 -10.31
C ARG A 107 -5.59 7.87 -10.92
N ALA A 108 -6.05 6.65 -10.68
CA ALA A 108 -5.59 5.47 -11.40
C ALA A 108 -6.14 5.52 -12.84
N VAL A 109 -5.25 5.43 -13.85
CA VAL A 109 -5.62 5.54 -15.26
C VAL A 109 -5.37 4.26 -16.06
N ALA A 110 -4.47 3.39 -15.60
CA ALA A 110 -4.21 2.10 -16.24
C ALA A 110 -3.74 1.06 -15.22
N ILE A 111 -4.05 -0.20 -15.51
CA ILE A 111 -3.63 -1.35 -14.73
C ILE A 111 -2.90 -2.31 -15.66
N ASP A 112 -1.68 -2.66 -15.31
CA ASP A 112 -0.92 -3.75 -15.92
C ASP A 112 -0.97 -4.98 -15.01
N PRO A 113 -1.83 -5.96 -15.30
CA PRO A 113 -1.98 -7.16 -14.47
C PRO A 113 -0.79 -8.12 -14.60
N VAL A 114 -0.06 -8.07 -15.72
CA VAL A 114 1.12 -8.91 -15.96
C VAL A 114 2.32 -8.35 -15.22
N GLY A 115 2.62 -7.06 -15.40
CA GLY A 115 3.69 -6.35 -14.69
C GLY A 115 3.33 -5.99 -13.25
N ARG A 116 2.07 -6.21 -12.82
CA ARG A 116 1.55 -5.89 -11.49
C ARG A 116 1.82 -4.45 -11.09
N LYS A 117 1.39 -3.53 -11.95
CA LYS A 117 1.55 -2.09 -11.74
C LYS A 117 0.24 -1.35 -12.02
N VAL A 118 0.03 -0.28 -11.26
CA VAL A 118 -1.02 0.71 -11.52
C VAL A 118 -0.33 2.00 -11.95
N SER A 119 -0.75 2.55 -13.08
CA SER A 119 -0.32 3.88 -13.54
C SER A 119 -1.31 4.93 -13.09
N THR A 120 -0.79 6.06 -12.61
CA THR A 120 -1.60 7.18 -12.19
C THR A 120 -1.55 8.32 -13.21
N GLN A 121 -2.48 9.25 -13.11
CA GLN A 121 -2.61 10.38 -14.03
C GLN A 121 -1.34 11.25 -14.07
N ASN A 122 -0.65 11.40 -12.94
CA ASN A 122 0.61 12.13 -12.84
C ASN A 122 1.83 11.33 -13.33
N GLY A 123 1.63 10.17 -13.94
CA GLY A 123 2.68 9.34 -14.52
C GLY A 123 3.41 8.42 -13.55
N SER A 124 3.02 8.36 -12.28
CA SER A 124 3.60 7.43 -11.32
C SER A 124 3.19 5.99 -11.61
N GLN A 125 4.10 5.04 -11.38
CA GLN A 125 3.81 3.61 -11.46
C GLN A 125 3.93 2.97 -10.09
N ILE A 126 2.84 2.39 -9.61
CA ILE A 126 2.75 1.79 -8.28
C ILE A 126 2.66 0.28 -8.42
N ALA A 127 3.72 -0.41 -7.98
CA ALA A 127 3.78 -1.87 -8.05
C ALA A 127 2.99 -2.51 -6.90
N TYR A 128 2.34 -3.65 -7.18
CA TYR A 128 1.53 -4.38 -6.20
C TYR A 128 1.76 -5.89 -6.27
N ASP A 129 1.46 -6.57 -5.16
CA ASP A 129 1.37 -8.01 -5.09
C ASP A 129 -0.10 -8.47 -5.11
N LYS A 130 -0.98 -7.63 -4.56
CA LYS A 130 -2.45 -7.75 -4.65
C LYS A 130 -3.07 -6.41 -4.95
N LEU A 131 -4.12 -6.42 -5.77
CA LEU A 131 -4.87 -5.23 -6.17
C LEU A 131 -6.33 -5.39 -5.74
N VAL A 132 -6.88 -4.31 -5.18
CA VAL A 132 -8.29 -4.19 -4.83
C VAL A 132 -8.90 -3.07 -5.67
N LEU A 133 -9.96 -3.39 -6.38
CA LEU A 133 -10.71 -2.44 -7.19
C LEU A 133 -11.98 -2.05 -6.45
N ALA A 134 -12.08 -0.78 -6.05
CA ALA A 134 -13.22 -0.20 -5.37
C ALA A 134 -13.54 1.21 -5.92
N PRO A 135 -13.64 1.38 -7.26
CA PRO A 135 -13.77 2.70 -7.88
C PRO A 135 -15.11 3.39 -7.57
N GLY A 136 -16.08 2.65 -7.04
CA GLY A 136 -17.42 3.17 -6.78
C GLY A 136 -18.27 3.22 -8.04
N ILE A 137 -19.17 4.21 -8.07
CA ILE A 137 -20.07 4.51 -9.19
C ILE A 137 -19.78 5.93 -9.70
N ASP A 138 -20.17 6.17 -10.93
CA ASP A 138 -20.22 7.50 -11.53
C ASP A 138 -21.66 7.75 -12.03
N PHE A 139 -21.98 8.98 -12.35
CA PHE A 139 -23.29 9.36 -12.85
C PHE A 139 -23.19 9.68 -14.34
N ASP A 140 -24.17 9.22 -15.08
CA ASP A 140 -24.31 9.64 -16.47
C ASP A 140 -24.69 11.13 -16.52
N ALA A 141 -24.14 11.84 -17.50
CA ALA A 141 -24.49 13.23 -17.70
C ALA A 141 -25.99 13.37 -18.06
N VAL A 142 -26.74 14.10 -17.27
CA VAL A 142 -28.15 14.40 -17.52
C VAL A 142 -28.24 15.83 -18.00
N PRO A 143 -28.74 16.08 -19.23
CA PRO A 143 -28.87 17.44 -19.75
C PRO A 143 -29.68 18.33 -18.79
N GLY A 144 -29.11 19.50 -18.43
CA GLY A 144 -29.72 20.45 -17.53
C GLY A 144 -29.45 20.24 -16.03
N LEU A 145 -28.79 19.13 -15.64
CA LEU A 145 -28.39 18.91 -14.26
C LEU A 145 -27.08 19.64 -13.91
N ASP A 146 -26.21 19.84 -14.89
CA ASP A 146 -24.90 20.48 -14.72
C ASP A 146 -24.99 21.94 -14.23
N SER A 147 -26.15 22.58 -14.40
CA SER A 147 -26.39 23.94 -13.95
C SER A 147 -26.98 24.06 -12.54
N ALA A 148 -27.19 22.91 -11.88
CA ALA A 148 -27.81 22.85 -10.54
C ALA A 148 -26.82 22.59 -9.40
N VAL A 149 -25.50 22.53 -9.72
CA VAL A 149 -24.41 22.27 -8.76
C VAL A 149 -23.55 23.50 -8.58
#